data_d5917b6b8ec7c2372ae212f013a57cdb
#
_entry.id   d5917b6b8ec7c2372ae212f013a57cdb
#
_cell.length_a   1.000
_cell.length_b   1.000
_cell.length_c   1.000
_cell.angle_alpha   90.00
_cell.angle_beta   90.00
_cell.angle_gamma   90.00
#
_symmetry.space_group_name_H-M   'P 1'
#
loop_
_entity.id
_entity.type
_entity.pdbx_description
1 polymer ?
#
loop_
_entity_poly.entity_id
_entity_poly.type
_entity_poly.pdbx_seq_one_letter_code
_entity_poly.pdbx_strand_id
1 'polypeptide(L)'
;MPLTPIVEKIERGLTKVPFDESLKLDCGEDGVIVLQDGVVSREDADTDCTIAMSHANLQKLMKGDLNPMTAFMMGKIKVSGDMSIAMRLGQLLKG
;
A
#
# COMPACT_ATOMS: atom_id res chain seq x y z
N MET A 1 9.04 13.49 -3.21
CA MET A 1 9.80 12.36 -2.64
C MET A 1 9.66 11.17 -3.56
N PRO A 2 10.76 10.50 -3.90
CA PRO A 2 10.65 9.33 -4.77
C PRO A 2 10.01 8.15 -4.06
N LEU A 3 9.11 7.46 -4.74
CA LEU A 3 8.46 6.25 -4.23
C LEU A 3 9.20 4.97 -4.64
N THR A 4 10.29 5.10 -5.39
CA THR A 4 11.02 3.96 -5.92
C THR A 4 11.46 2.95 -4.86
N PRO A 5 12.05 3.35 -3.72
CA PRO A 5 12.42 2.37 -2.69
C PRO A 5 11.22 1.62 -2.14
N ILE A 6 10.06 2.28 -2.05
CA ILE A 6 8.83 1.67 -1.57
C ILE A 6 8.32 0.65 -2.60
N VAL A 7 8.34 1.00 -3.87
CA VAL A 7 7.94 0.09 -4.95
C VAL A 7 8.81 -1.16 -4.93
N GLU A 8 10.12 -1.00 -4.78
CA GLU A 8 11.05 -2.14 -4.73
C GLU A 8 10.76 -3.07 -3.55
N LYS A 9 10.44 -2.50 -2.41
CA LYS A 9 10.11 -3.30 -1.23
C LYS A 9 8.83 -4.09 -1.44
N ILE A 10 7.81 -3.46 -2.04
CA ILE A 10 6.55 -4.13 -2.35
C ILE A 10 6.79 -5.27 -3.35
N GLU A 11 7.59 -5.03 -4.39
CA GLU A 11 7.90 -6.06 -5.37
C GLU A 11 8.58 -7.26 -4.72
N ARG A 12 9.50 -7.02 -3.78
CA ARG A 12 10.14 -8.10 -3.04
C ARG A 12 9.16 -8.89 -2.19
N GLY A 13 8.20 -8.19 -1.56
CA GLY A 13 7.15 -8.84 -0.78
C GLY A 13 6.26 -9.72 -1.65
N LEU A 14 5.98 -9.30 -2.88
CA LEU A 14 5.14 -10.06 -3.81
C LEU A 14 5.75 -11.41 -4.20
N THR A 15 7.06 -11.55 -4.10
CA THR A 15 7.70 -12.84 -4.38
C THR A 15 7.45 -13.85 -3.27
N LYS A 16 7.14 -13.39 -2.06
CA LYS A 16 6.92 -14.24 -0.89
C LYS A 16 5.45 -14.44 -0.58
N VAL A 17 4.64 -13.39 -0.77
CA VAL A 17 3.22 -13.40 -0.46
C VAL A 17 2.46 -13.02 -1.73
N PRO A 18 1.76 -13.97 -2.37
CA PRO A 18 0.98 -13.66 -3.56
C PRO A 18 -0.13 -12.65 -3.24
N PHE A 19 -0.32 -11.68 -4.13
CA PHE A 19 -1.34 -10.66 -3.97
C PHE A 19 -2.08 -10.53 -5.30
N ASP A 20 -3.24 -11.17 -5.38
CA ASP A 20 -4.01 -11.27 -6.63
C ASP A 20 -5.06 -10.16 -6.77
N GLU A 21 -5.23 -9.36 -5.73
CA GLU A 21 -6.25 -8.33 -5.71
C GLU A 21 -5.68 -6.99 -6.15
N SER A 22 -6.55 -6.05 -6.48
CA SER A 22 -6.09 -4.72 -6.90
C SER A 22 -6.12 -3.76 -5.71
N LEU A 23 -5.04 -3.02 -5.54
CA LEU A 23 -4.88 -2.08 -4.44
C LEU A 23 -4.13 -0.85 -4.94
N LYS A 24 -4.61 0.32 -4.54
CA LYS A 24 -3.95 1.59 -4.82
C LYS A 24 -3.49 2.23 -3.51
N LEU A 25 -2.23 2.64 -3.49
CA LEU A 25 -1.69 3.46 -2.40
C LEU A 25 -1.60 4.89 -2.94
N ASP A 26 -2.47 5.76 -2.45
CA ASP A 26 -2.55 7.14 -2.91
C ASP A 26 -1.80 8.05 -1.94
N CYS A 27 -0.66 8.57 -2.38
CA CYS A 27 0.17 9.46 -1.58
C CYS A 27 0.01 10.93 -1.98
N GLY A 28 -1.12 11.27 -2.62
CA GLY A 28 -1.42 12.64 -3.00
C GLY A 28 -0.43 13.18 -4.01
N GLU A 29 0.26 14.27 -3.65
CA GLU A 29 1.21 14.92 -4.56
C GLU A 29 2.41 14.06 -4.91
N ASP A 30 2.76 13.10 -4.07
CA ASP A 30 3.88 12.21 -4.32
C ASP A 30 3.54 11.11 -5.33
N GLY A 31 2.28 10.96 -5.68
CA GLY A 31 1.83 10.03 -6.68
C GLY A 31 1.12 8.82 -6.11
N VAL A 32 0.91 7.82 -6.94
CA VAL A 32 0.21 6.59 -6.56
C VAL A 32 1.08 5.37 -6.83
N ILE A 33 0.82 4.30 -6.08
CA ILE A 33 1.38 2.98 -6.32
C ILE A 33 0.20 2.05 -6.50
N VAL A 34 0.14 1.33 -7.61
CA VAL A 34 -0.96 0.42 -7.92
C VAL A 34 -0.42 -1.00 -7.96
N LEU A 35 -1.07 -1.89 -7.19
CA LEU A 35 -0.82 -3.32 -7.26
C LEU A 35 -2.01 -3.96 -7.97
N GLN A 36 -1.75 -4.63 -9.08
CA GLN A 36 -2.79 -5.28 -9.87
C GLN A 36 -2.19 -6.47 -10.60
N ASP A 37 -2.83 -7.62 -10.50
CA ASP A 37 -2.38 -8.85 -11.15
C ASP A 37 -0.95 -9.24 -10.79
N GLY A 38 -0.53 -8.94 -9.56
CA GLY A 38 0.82 -9.24 -9.10
C GLY A 38 1.89 -8.28 -9.63
N VAL A 39 1.48 -7.21 -10.26
CA VAL A 39 2.38 -6.21 -10.84
C VAL A 39 2.25 -4.90 -10.09
N VAL A 40 3.39 -4.26 -9.82
CA VAL A 40 3.44 -2.94 -9.17
C VAL A 40 3.65 -1.89 -10.26
N SER A 41 2.79 -0.87 -10.25
CA SER A 41 2.81 0.22 -11.22
C SER A 41 2.71 1.56 -10.53
N ARG A 42 3.18 2.60 -11.18
CA ARG A 42 3.02 3.99 -10.72
C ARG A 42 1.91 4.71 -11.50
N GLU A 43 1.26 4.02 -12.41
CA GLU A 43 0.17 4.59 -13.20
C GLU A 43 -1.16 4.41 -12.47
N ASP A 44 -1.95 5.50 -12.39
CA ASP A 44 -3.24 5.47 -11.74
C ASP A 44 -4.21 4.55 -12.50
N ALA A 45 -4.96 3.77 -11.75
CA ALA A 45 -5.95 2.84 -12.30
C ALA A 45 -7.04 2.61 -11.26
N ASP A 46 -8.19 2.10 -11.72
CA ASP A 46 -9.27 1.72 -10.81
C ASP A 46 -8.88 0.42 -10.09
N THR A 47 -9.04 0.43 -8.77
CA THR A 47 -8.70 -0.72 -7.93
C THR A 47 -9.84 -1.02 -6.96
N ASP A 48 -9.87 -2.26 -6.46
CA ASP A 48 -10.91 -2.69 -5.51
C ASP A 48 -10.72 -2.07 -4.14
N CYS A 49 -9.52 -1.61 -3.83
CA CYS A 49 -9.23 -0.94 -2.57
C CYS A 49 -8.28 0.23 -2.84
N THR A 50 -8.51 1.34 -2.14
CA THR A 50 -7.63 2.50 -2.18
C THR A 50 -7.26 2.89 -0.76
N ILE A 51 -5.98 3.03 -0.48
CA ILE A 51 -5.50 3.51 0.81
C ILE A 51 -4.80 4.84 0.57
N ALA A 52 -5.39 5.90 1.11
CA ALA A 52 -4.82 7.25 1.01
C ALA A 52 -4.03 7.57 2.26
N MET A 53 -2.81 8.04 2.08
CA MET A 53 -1.93 8.38 3.21
C MET A 53 -0.82 9.29 2.74
N SER A 54 -0.15 9.96 3.70
CA SER A 54 1.03 10.75 3.39
C SER A 54 2.22 9.84 3.10
N HIS A 55 3.21 10.37 2.40
CA HIS A 55 4.45 9.64 2.14
C HIS A 55 5.14 9.23 3.45
N ALA A 56 5.12 10.13 4.45
CA ALA A 56 5.71 9.82 5.75
C ALA A 56 5.03 8.64 6.43
N ASN A 57 3.70 8.57 6.38
CA ASN A 57 2.97 7.45 6.97
C ASN A 57 3.23 6.16 6.20
N LEU A 58 3.35 6.25 4.88
CA LEU A 58 3.67 5.08 4.06
C LEU A 58 5.05 4.52 4.43
N GLN A 59 6.04 5.39 4.64
CA GLN A 59 7.36 4.94 5.07
C GLN A 59 7.32 4.23 6.42
N LYS A 60 6.52 4.74 7.35
CA LYS A 60 6.36 4.11 8.67
C LYS A 60 5.73 2.73 8.56
N LEU A 61 4.74 2.58 7.69
CA LEU A 61 4.13 1.28 7.41
C LEU A 61 5.17 0.30 6.86
N MET A 62 5.98 0.77 5.93
CA MET A 62 7.00 -0.08 5.28
C MET A 62 8.07 -0.55 6.26
N LYS A 63 8.41 0.29 7.24
CA LYS A 63 9.39 -0.05 8.25
C LYS A 63 8.82 -0.91 9.39
N GLY A 64 7.50 -1.08 9.43
CA GLY A 64 6.86 -1.78 10.52
C GLY A 64 6.62 -0.91 11.75
N ASP A 65 6.89 0.39 11.67
CA ASP A 65 6.69 1.32 12.79
C ASP A 65 5.23 1.76 12.94
N LEU A 66 4.40 1.49 11.95
CA LEU A 66 2.99 1.86 11.97
C LEU A 66 2.17 0.66 11.49
N ASN A 67 1.28 0.20 12.35
CA ASN A 67 0.38 -0.89 12.01
C ASN A 67 -0.77 -0.35 11.16
N PRO A 68 -1.11 -0.98 10.01
CA PRO A 68 -2.20 -0.48 9.16
C PRO A 68 -3.53 -0.35 9.88
N MET A 69 -3.89 -1.31 10.72
CA MET A 69 -5.14 -1.26 11.47
C MET A 69 -5.14 -0.10 12.46
N THR A 70 -4.05 0.07 13.20
CA THR A 70 -3.91 1.18 14.14
C THR A 70 -3.94 2.52 13.41
N ALA A 71 -3.24 2.62 12.29
CA ALA A 71 -3.21 3.83 11.49
C ALA A 71 -4.62 4.21 11.00
N PHE A 72 -5.40 3.22 10.57
CA PHE A 72 -6.77 3.44 10.15
C PHE A 72 -7.64 3.96 11.31
N MET A 73 -7.53 3.33 12.46
CA MET A 73 -8.30 3.72 13.65
C MET A 73 -7.93 5.12 14.14
N MET A 74 -6.68 5.52 13.97
CA MET A 74 -6.21 6.85 14.39
C MET A 74 -6.43 7.92 13.32
N GLY A 75 -6.97 7.55 12.15
CA GLY A 75 -7.20 8.48 11.07
C GLY A 75 -5.95 8.89 10.30
N LYS A 76 -4.86 8.17 10.47
CA LYS A 76 -3.61 8.45 9.75
C LYS A 76 -3.64 7.98 8.31
N ILE A 77 -4.48 6.99 8.03
CA ILE A 77 -4.72 6.52 6.67
C ILE A 77 -6.22 6.45 6.44
N LYS A 78 -6.63 6.57 5.19
CA LYS A 78 -8.04 6.43 4.79
C LYS A 78 -8.16 5.27 3.84
N VAL A 79 -9.09 4.38 4.11
CA VAL A 79 -9.32 3.18 3.30
C VAL A 79 -10.67 3.30 2.61
N SER A 80 -10.69 3.10 1.30
CA SER A 80 -11.92 3.06 0.50
C SER A 80 -11.96 1.73 -0.24
N GLY A 81 -13.15 1.15 -0.36
CA GLY A 81 -13.33 -0.12 -1.03
C GLY A 81 -13.22 -1.29 -0.07
N ASP A 82 -12.59 -2.37 -0.50
CA ASP A 82 -12.54 -3.61 0.27
C ASP A 82 -11.50 -3.57 1.37
N MET A 83 -11.97 -3.55 2.62
CA MET A 83 -11.10 -3.49 3.80
C MET A 83 -10.21 -4.73 3.93
N SER A 84 -10.66 -5.89 3.48
CA SER A 84 -9.87 -7.11 3.59
C SER A 84 -8.61 -7.03 2.75
N ILE A 85 -8.66 -6.31 1.63
CA ILE A 85 -7.48 -6.08 0.78
C ILE A 85 -6.44 -5.24 1.52
N ALA A 86 -6.90 -4.21 2.23
CA ALA A 86 -6.00 -3.36 3.03
C ALA A 86 -5.28 -4.18 4.10
N MET A 87 -5.97 -5.11 4.73
CA MET A 87 -5.37 -5.96 5.75
C MET A 87 -4.32 -6.91 5.15
N ARG A 88 -4.55 -7.39 3.94
CA ARG A 88 -3.59 -8.25 3.25
C ARG A 88 -2.31 -7.50 2.92
N LEU A 89 -2.39 -6.21 2.66
CA LEU A 89 -1.21 -5.39 2.46
C LEU A 89 -0.30 -5.42 3.69
N GLY A 90 -0.88 -5.39 4.88
CA GLY A 90 -0.10 -5.49 6.11
C GLY A 90 0.72 -6.77 6.17
N GLN A 91 0.15 -7.88 5.73
CA GLN A 91 0.88 -9.15 5.67
C GLN A 91 2.00 -9.12 4.63
N LEU A 92 1.74 -8.51 3.49
CA LEU A 92 2.73 -8.36 2.42
C LEU A 92 3.96 -7.59 2.93
N LEU A 93 3.73 -6.53 3.70
CA LEU A 93 4.80 -5.69 4.21
C LEU A 93 5.62 -6.36 5.31
N LYS A 94 5.03 -7.32 6.03
CA LYS A 94 5.74 -8.08 7.03
C LYS A 94 6.62 -9.17 6.43
N GLY A 95 6.27 -9.63 5.25
CA GLY A 95 7.01 -10.63 4.54
C GLY A 95 8.36 -10.13 4.07
#